data_ffffa3be33d52a34c7cefb2ff151a1c9
#
_entry.id   ffffa3be33d52a34c7cefb2ff151a1c9
#
_cell.length_a   1.000
_cell.length_b   1.000
_cell.length_c   1.000
_cell.angle_alpha   90.00
_cell.angle_beta   90.00
_cell.angle_gamma   90.00
#
_symmetry.space_group_name_H-M   'P 1'
#
loop_
_entity.id
_entity.type
_entity.pdbx_description
1 polymer ?
#
loop_
_entity_poly.entity_id
_entity_poly.type
_entity_poly.pdbx_seq_one_letter_code
_entity_poly.pdbx_strand_id
1 'polypeptide(L)'
;MVAKIISTTAMLLHRHAPEEITTNLIAEKAGISKGSIYQYFENKDQMINAAVEQLATEQAPAIEEMLRANTLDEPESAMESAIDMLIDFTIANRRLIRYLNERPEHVRTFENVSGLNATLLAMTRLHMTHYRSHYRDELRTSALAWLFFNMAVATTMRYIESDDPISLDELRAGLKFASAGLLVGGRD
;
A
#
# COMPACT_ATOMS: atom_id res chain seq x y z
N MET A 1 -20.90 -1.70 -19.52
CA MET A 1 -19.74 -1.40 -20.39
C MET A 1 -18.56 -0.93 -19.54
N VAL A 2 -18.69 0.16 -18.78
CA VAL A 2 -17.64 0.71 -17.91
C VAL A 2 -17.05 -0.36 -16.97
N ALA A 3 -17.88 -1.06 -16.19
CA ALA A 3 -17.42 -2.11 -15.29
C ALA A 3 -16.60 -3.20 -16.00
N LYS A 4 -16.96 -3.56 -17.25
CA LYS A 4 -16.23 -4.54 -18.04
C LYS A 4 -14.84 -4.03 -18.46
N ILE A 5 -14.72 -2.75 -18.80
CA ILE A 5 -13.43 -2.12 -19.12
C ILE A 5 -12.54 -2.12 -17.88
N ILE A 6 -13.09 -1.67 -16.74
CA ILE A 6 -12.35 -1.57 -15.48
C ILE A 6 -11.88 -2.96 -15.01
N SER A 7 -12.78 -3.95 -14.95
CA SER A 7 -12.41 -5.31 -14.51
C SER A 7 -11.41 -5.99 -15.45
N THR A 8 -11.50 -5.74 -16.76
CA THR A 8 -10.49 -6.24 -17.71
C THR A 8 -9.15 -5.57 -17.49
N THR A 9 -9.12 -4.26 -17.23
CA THR A 9 -7.88 -3.52 -16.95
C THR A 9 -7.26 -4.00 -15.63
N ALA A 10 -8.06 -4.21 -14.58
CA ALA A 10 -7.60 -4.78 -13.31
C ALA A 10 -6.98 -6.18 -13.50
N MET A 11 -7.63 -7.06 -14.26
CA MET A 11 -7.08 -8.37 -14.61
C MET A 11 -5.74 -8.27 -15.35
N LEU A 12 -5.60 -7.31 -16.25
CA LEU A 12 -4.34 -7.09 -16.99
C LEU A 12 -3.23 -6.57 -16.07
N LEU A 13 -3.52 -5.70 -15.10
CA LEU A 13 -2.55 -5.19 -14.11
C LEU A 13 -1.93 -6.28 -13.23
N HIS A 14 -2.63 -7.41 -13.03
CA HIS A 14 -2.04 -8.57 -12.34
C HIS A 14 -1.00 -9.33 -13.19
N ARG A 15 -1.01 -9.18 -14.52
CA ARG A 15 -0.19 -9.98 -15.44
C ARG A 15 0.84 -9.18 -16.22
N HIS A 16 0.61 -7.89 -16.38
CA HIS A 16 1.38 -6.99 -17.21
C HIS A 16 1.83 -5.77 -16.42
N ALA A 17 2.99 -5.23 -16.76
CA ALA A 17 3.36 -3.91 -16.27
C ALA A 17 2.40 -2.85 -16.87
N PRO A 18 2.05 -1.78 -16.11
CA PRO A 18 1.12 -0.76 -16.61
C PRO A 18 1.54 -0.14 -17.95
N GLU A 19 2.86 -0.06 -18.21
CA GLU A 19 3.43 0.45 -19.47
C GLU A 19 3.07 -0.43 -20.66
N GLU A 20 2.97 -1.75 -20.45
CA GLU A 20 2.65 -2.74 -21.49
C GLU A 20 1.15 -2.76 -21.82
N ILE A 21 0.31 -2.25 -20.93
CA ILE A 21 -1.13 -2.20 -21.13
C ILE A 21 -1.47 -1.10 -22.13
N THR A 22 -2.16 -1.47 -23.19
CA THR A 22 -2.61 -0.53 -24.24
C THR A 22 -4.14 -0.55 -24.35
N THR A 23 -4.73 0.52 -24.87
CA THR A 23 -6.18 0.57 -25.15
C THR A 23 -6.60 -0.56 -26.11
N ASN A 24 -5.73 -0.94 -27.05
CA ASN A 24 -6.00 -2.05 -27.96
C ASN A 24 -6.05 -3.37 -27.21
N LEU A 25 -5.11 -3.63 -26.30
CA LEU A 25 -5.10 -4.86 -25.48
C LEU A 25 -6.33 -4.93 -24.60
N ILE A 26 -6.72 -3.81 -23.97
CA ILE A 26 -7.95 -3.75 -23.15
C ILE A 26 -9.18 -4.04 -24.02
N ALA A 27 -9.30 -3.42 -25.20
CA ALA A 27 -10.41 -3.64 -26.13
C ALA A 27 -10.50 -5.11 -26.56
N GLU A 28 -9.38 -5.71 -26.95
CA GLU A 28 -9.27 -7.13 -27.34
C GLU A 28 -9.74 -8.06 -26.21
N LYS A 29 -9.17 -7.90 -25.01
CA LYS A 29 -9.48 -8.75 -23.86
C LYS A 29 -10.89 -8.54 -23.32
N ALA A 30 -11.41 -7.30 -23.43
CA ALA A 30 -12.79 -6.99 -23.07
C ALA A 30 -13.80 -7.43 -24.18
N GLY A 31 -13.34 -7.79 -25.38
CA GLY A 31 -14.23 -8.15 -26.49
C GLY A 31 -15.13 -6.99 -26.92
N ILE A 32 -14.58 -5.78 -26.97
CA ILE A 32 -15.30 -4.55 -27.38
C ILE A 32 -14.46 -3.76 -28.38
N SER A 33 -15.10 -2.84 -29.12
CA SER A 33 -14.36 -1.98 -30.04
C SER A 33 -13.56 -0.91 -29.27
N LYS A 34 -12.42 -0.50 -29.83
CA LYS A 34 -11.64 0.63 -29.31
C LYS A 34 -12.47 1.92 -29.25
N GLY A 35 -13.33 2.16 -30.25
CA GLY A 35 -14.24 3.31 -30.28
C GLY A 35 -15.22 3.30 -29.10
N SER A 36 -15.66 2.13 -28.68
CA SER A 36 -16.55 2.00 -27.50
C SER A 36 -15.82 2.37 -26.19
N ILE A 37 -14.51 2.12 -26.10
CA ILE A 37 -13.73 2.54 -24.92
C ILE A 37 -13.69 4.07 -24.82
N TYR A 38 -13.39 4.76 -25.92
CA TYR A 38 -13.27 6.22 -25.93
C TYR A 38 -14.58 6.97 -25.66
N GLN A 39 -15.73 6.28 -25.64
CA GLN A 39 -16.99 6.86 -25.18
C GLN A 39 -17.04 7.05 -23.65
N TYR A 40 -16.19 6.32 -22.89
CA TYR A 40 -16.21 6.29 -21.42
C TYR A 40 -14.90 6.76 -20.80
N PHE A 41 -13.78 6.59 -21.48
CA PHE A 41 -12.44 6.92 -20.98
C PHE A 41 -11.66 7.68 -22.06
N GLU A 42 -11.09 8.81 -21.71
CA GLU A 42 -10.34 9.65 -22.62
C GLU A 42 -8.98 9.04 -23.01
N ASN A 43 -8.38 8.30 -22.07
CA ASN A 43 -7.05 7.73 -22.24
C ASN A 43 -6.85 6.46 -21.39
N LYS A 44 -5.68 5.83 -21.59
CA LYS A 44 -5.26 4.63 -20.86
C LYS A 44 -5.16 4.87 -19.35
N ASP A 45 -4.65 6.03 -18.96
CA ASP A 45 -4.35 6.33 -17.57
C ASP A 45 -5.64 6.42 -16.74
N GLN A 46 -6.73 6.97 -17.29
CA GLN A 46 -8.04 6.94 -16.66
C GLN A 46 -8.55 5.51 -16.41
N MET A 47 -8.34 4.59 -17.36
CA MET A 47 -8.72 3.19 -17.21
C MET A 47 -7.88 2.48 -16.13
N ILE A 48 -6.57 2.74 -16.11
CA ILE A 48 -5.68 2.18 -15.10
C ILE A 48 -6.07 2.71 -13.71
N ASN A 49 -6.35 4.00 -13.57
CA ASN A 49 -6.80 4.58 -12.30
C ASN A 49 -8.07 3.92 -11.79
N ALA A 50 -9.09 3.84 -12.62
CA ALA A 50 -10.34 3.21 -12.23
C ALA A 50 -10.16 1.72 -11.85
N ALA A 51 -9.24 1.02 -12.53
CA ALA A 51 -8.89 -0.36 -12.19
C ALA A 51 -8.14 -0.46 -10.85
N VAL A 52 -7.22 0.46 -10.58
CA VAL A 52 -6.50 0.53 -9.30
C VAL A 52 -7.46 0.85 -8.15
N GLU A 53 -8.39 1.77 -8.34
CA GLU A 53 -9.46 2.06 -7.37
C GLU A 53 -10.31 0.83 -7.06
N GLN A 54 -10.70 0.08 -8.09
CA GLN A 54 -11.44 -1.17 -7.92
C GLN A 54 -10.62 -2.19 -7.12
N LEU A 55 -9.36 -2.41 -7.49
CA LEU A 55 -8.46 -3.34 -6.78
C LEU A 55 -8.26 -2.93 -5.32
N ALA A 56 -8.06 -1.65 -5.04
CA ALA A 56 -7.94 -1.13 -3.67
C ALA A 56 -9.20 -1.39 -2.85
N THR A 57 -10.38 -1.14 -3.43
CA THR A 57 -11.67 -1.38 -2.78
C THR A 57 -11.91 -2.87 -2.51
N GLU A 58 -11.53 -3.74 -3.45
CA GLU A 58 -11.69 -5.18 -3.31
C GLU A 58 -10.74 -5.79 -2.26
N GLN A 59 -9.53 -5.23 -2.10
CA GLN A 59 -8.53 -5.74 -1.17
C GLN A 59 -8.63 -5.13 0.23
N ALA A 60 -9.21 -3.95 0.38
CA ALA A 60 -9.32 -3.26 1.66
C ALA A 60 -9.92 -4.13 2.79
N PRO A 61 -11.01 -4.88 2.59
CA PRO A 61 -11.58 -5.73 3.65
C PRO A 61 -10.65 -6.85 4.12
N ALA A 62 -9.88 -7.46 3.21
CA ALA A 62 -8.92 -8.51 3.55
C ALA A 62 -7.73 -7.94 4.35
N ILE A 63 -7.26 -6.77 3.98
CA ILE A 63 -6.19 -6.06 4.70
C ILE A 63 -6.70 -5.64 6.09
N GLU A 64 -7.91 -5.10 6.20
CA GLU A 64 -8.52 -4.73 7.48
C GLU A 64 -8.68 -5.93 8.42
N GLU A 65 -9.13 -7.07 7.92
CA GLU A 65 -9.30 -8.29 8.72
C GLU A 65 -7.95 -8.82 9.20
N MET A 66 -6.94 -8.86 8.34
CA MET A 66 -5.59 -9.26 8.70
C MET A 66 -4.98 -8.35 9.77
N LEU A 67 -5.16 -7.03 9.66
CA LEU A 67 -4.71 -6.07 10.65
C LEU A 67 -5.46 -6.23 11.98
N ARG A 68 -6.77 -6.49 11.91
CA ARG A 68 -7.60 -6.72 13.09
C ARG A 68 -7.16 -7.98 13.84
N ALA A 69 -6.81 -9.05 13.12
CA ALA A 69 -6.29 -10.27 13.72
C ALA A 69 -4.99 -10.00 14.50
N ASN A 70 -4.13 -9.14 14.02
CA ASN A 70 -2.83 -8.82 14.65
C ASN A 70 -2.89 -7.66 15.68
N THR A 71 -4.05 -7.00 15.84
CA THR A 71 -4.19 -5.83 16.74
C THR A 71 -4.04 -6.21 18.22
N LEU A 72 -4.26 -7.47 18.57
CA LEU A 72 -4.15 -7.98 19.95
C LEU A 72 -2.84 -8.73 20.21
N ASP A 73 -1.94 -8.80 19.21
CA ASP A 73 -0.63 -9.40 19.39
C ASP A 73 0.26 -8.53 20.29
N GLU A 74 1.23 -9.17 20.95
CA GLU A 74 2.24 -8.45 21.72
C GLU A 74 2.94 -7.38 20.83
N PRO A 75 3.30 -6.21 21.41
CA PRO A 75 3.79 -5.05 20.64
C PRO A 75 4.94 -5.35 19.68
N GLU A 76 5.89 -6.18 20.10
CA GLU A 76 7.05 -6.53 19.29
C GLU A 76 6.66 -7.37 18.07
N SER A 77 5.82 -8.39 18.28
CA SER A 77 5.30 -9.26 17.22
C SER A 77 4.40 -8.50 16.25
N ALA A 78 3.51 -7.64 16.76
CA ALA A 78 2.64 -6.82 15.93
C ALA A 78 3.42 -5.84 15.04
N MET A 79 4.47 -5.21 15.60
CA MET A 79 5.34 -4.30 14.87
C MET A 79 6.10 -5.03 13.75
N GLU A 80 6.71 -6.18 14.06
CA GLU A 80 7.44 -6.97 13.09
C GLU A 80 6.55 -7.46 11.94
N SER A 81 5.37 -7.99 12.29
CA SER A 81 4.37 -8.44 11.32
C SER A 81 3.89 -7.31 10.41
N ALA A 82 3.68 -6.11 10.95
CA ALA A 82 3.27 -4.94 10.17
C ALA A 82 4.35 -4.51 9.17
N ILE A 83 5.63 -4.55 9.57
CA ILE A 83 6.76 -4.25 8.68
C ILE A 83 6.89 -5.30 7.57
N ASP A 84 6.85 -6.58 7.92
CA ASP A 84 6.94 -7.67 6.95
C ASP A 84 5.81 -7.58 5.92
N MET A 85 4.57 -7.37 6.37
CA MET A 85 3.41 -7.22 5.50
C MET A 85 3.55 -6.01 4.55
N LEU A 86 4.00 -4.86 5.06
CA LEU A 86 4.20 -3.66 4.26
C LEU A 86 5.24 -3.91 3.16
N ILE A 87 6.37 -4.51 3.51
CA ILE A 87 7.44 -4.82 2.57
C ILE A 87 6.95 -5.82 1.52
N ASP A 88 6.33 -6.93 1.94
CA ASP A 88 5.83 -7.96 1.03
C ASP A 88 4.79 -7.42 0.05
N PHE A 89 3.84 -6.63 0.56
CA PHE A 89 2.85 -5.97 -0.29
C PHE A 89 3.49 -5.02 -1.30
N THR A 90 4.44 -4.21 -0.86
CA THR A 90 5.12 -3.22 -1.71
C THR A 90 5.97 -3.89 -2.78
N ILE A 91 6.72 -4.93 -2.42
CA ILE A 91 7.55 -5.69 -3.38
C ILE A 91 6.67 -6.45 -4.39
N ALA A 92 5.60 -7.10 -3.93
CA ALA A 92 4.67 -7.80 -4.82
C ALA A 92 4.01 -6.87 -5.85
N ASN A 93 3.80 -5.60 -5.48
CA ASN A 93 3.14 -4.59 -6.33
C ASN A 93 4.10 -3.52 -6.85
N ARG A 94 5.44 -3.73 -6.80
CA ARG A 94 6.44 -2.68 -7.06
C ARG A 94 6.27 -1.96 -8.40
N ARG A 95 5.89 -2.69 -9.47
CA ARG A 95 5.69 -2.10 -10.81
C ARG A 95 4.52 -1.13 -10.82
N LEU A 96 3.40 -1.54 -10.22
CA LEU A 96 2.22 -0.70 -10.12
C LEU A 96 2.48 0.52 -9.24
N ILE A 97 3.14 0.33 -8.10
CA ILE A 97 3.46 1.41 -7.15
C ILE A 97 4.41 2.42 -7.80
N ARG A 98 5.47 1.98 -8.51
CA ARG A 98 6.34 2.88 -9.27
C ARG A 98 5.54 3.69 -10.29
N TYR A 99 4.70 3.03 -11.09
CA TYR A 99 3.85 3.68 -12.08
C TYR A 99 2.95 4.76 -11.47
N LEU A 100 2.36 4.49 -10.30
CA LEU A 100 1.52 5.44 -9.59
C LEU A 100 2.35 6.61 -9.03
N ASN A 101 3.52 6.35 -8.45
CA ASN A 101 4.39 7.37 -7.86
C ASN A 101 4.92 8.39 -8.90
N GLU A 102 5.12 7.97 -10.13
CA GLU A 102 5.48 8.88 -11.23
C GLU A 102 4.33 9.81 -11.66
N ARG A 103 3.12 9.59 -11.14
CA ARG A 103 1.89 10.29 -11.50
C ARG A 103 1.13 10.74 -10.24
N PRO A 104 1.48 11.92 -9.68
CA PRO A 104 0.93 12.39 -8.40
C PRO A 104 -0.60 12.48 -8.35
N GLU A 105 -1.24 12.71 -9.50
CA GLU A 105 -2.70 12.72 -9.64
C GLU A 105 -3.32 11.35 -9.31
N HIS A 106 -2.61 10.27 -9.57
CA HIS A 106 -3.08 8.89 -9.33
C HIS A 106 -2.88 8.46 -7.88
N VAL A 107 -1.80 8.92 -7.25
CA VAL A 107 -1.54 8.64 -5.82
C VAL A 107 -2.66 9.21 -4.96
N ARG A 108 -3.09 10.46 -5.21
CA ARG A 108 -4.19 11.09 -4.47
C ARG A 108 -5.50 10.32 -4.63
N THR A 109 -5.75 9.79 -5.81
CA THR A 109 -6.96 9.02 -6.09
C THR A 109 -6.95 7.71 -5.30
N PHE A 110 -5.83 6.99 -5.28
CA PHE A 110 -5.67 5.77 -4.50
C PHE A 110 -5.84 6.00 -3.00
N GLU A 111 -5.21 7.03 -2.44
CA GLU A 111 -5.33 7.40 -1.03
C GLU A 111 -6.75 7.81 -0.64
N ASN A 112 -7.43 8.58 -1.50
CA ASN A 112 -8.77 9.08 -1.21
C ASN A 112 -9.85 7.98 -1.30
N VAL A 113 -9.69 7.01 -2.21
CA VAL A 113 -10.69 5.96 -2.43
C VAL A 113 -10.56 4.82 -1.44
N SER A 114 -9.33 4.41 -1.14
CA SER A 114 -9.14 3.25 -0.27
C SER A 114 -9.32 3.55 1.22
N GLY A 115 -9.10 4.80 1.64
CA GLY A 115 -8.99 5.13 3.07
C GLY A 115 -7.93 4.30 3.81
N LEU A 116 -7.15 3.51 3.07
CA LEU A 116 -6.26 2.48 3.61
C LEU A 116 -5.22 3.08 4.55
N ASN A 117 -4.59 4.19 4.16
CA ASN A 117 -3.60 4.86 5.01
C ASN A 117 -4.22 5.36 6.32
N ALA A 118 -5.45 5.91 6.26
CA ALA A 118 -6.17 6.35 7.46
C ALA A 118 -6.53 5.17 8.36
N THR A 119 -6.98 4.07 7.79
CA THR A 119 -7.32 2.83 8.51
C THR A 119 -6.09 2.23 9.16
N LEU A 120 -4.99 2.08 8.43
CA LEU A 120 -3.71 1.56 8.94
C LEU A 120 -3.18 2.40 10.10
N LEU A 121 -3.18 3.73 9.95
CA LEU A 121 -2.76 4.64 11.00
C LEU A 121 -3.68 4.58 12.23
N ALA A 122 -5.00 4.49 12.02
CA ALA A 122 -5.96 4.35 13.12
C ALA A 122 -5.77 3.04 13.90
N MET A 123 -5.54 1.91 13.22
CA MET A 123 -5.27 0.62 13.84
C MET A 123 -3.94 0.61 14.60
N THR A 124 -2.88 1.16 14.00
CA THR A 124 -1.59 1.35 14.67
C THR A 124 -1.76 2.14 15.97
N ARG A 125 -2.50 3.24 15.92
CA ARG A 125 -2.80 4.07 17.09
C ARG A 125 -3.62 3.33 18.14
N LEU A 126 -4.60 2.54 17.72
CA LEU A 126 -5.43 1.73 18.63
C LEU A 126 -4.58 0.70 19.37
N HIS A 127 -3.75 -0.04 18.64
CA HIS A 127 -2.80 -1.00 19.20
C HIS A 127 -1.85 -0.33 20.22
N MET A 128 -1.20 0.76 19.83
CA MET A 128 -0.30 1.51 20.72
C MET A 128 -1.02 2.14 21.93
N THR A 129 -2.31 2.42 21.83
CA THR A 129 -3.11 2.89 22.96
C THR A 129 -3.40 1.74 23.92
N HIS A 130 -3.73 0.57 23.40
CA HIS A 130 -3.98 -0.64 24.21
C HIS A 130 -2.75 -1.06 25.01
N TYR A 131 -1.58 -1.05 24.35
CA TYR A 131 -0.30 -1.44 24.96
C TYR A 131 0.55 -0.23 25.39
N ARG A 132 -0.08 0.87 25.85
CA ARG A 132 0.61 2.15 26.09
C ARG A 132 1.84 2.02 26.99
N SER A 133 1.80 1.14 28.00
CA SER A 133 2.92 0.92 28.94
C SER A 133 4.17 0.27 28.31
N HIS A 134 4.06 -0.29 27.12
CA HIS A 134 5.17 -0.91 26.39
C HIS A 134 5.90 0.07 25.48
N TYR A 135 5.29 1.24 25.23
CA TYR A 135 5.83 2.24 24.33
C TYR A 135 6.41 3.42 25.11
N ARG A 136 7.33 4.14 24.46
CA ARG A 136 7.93 5.37 25.03
C ARG A 136 6.87 6.34 25.50
N ASP A 137 7.04 6.90 26.68
CA ASP A 137 6.11 7.85 27.30
C ASP A 137 6.46 9.32 27.01
N GLU A 138 7.68 9.60 26.51
CA GLU A 138 8.15 10.95 26.13
C GLU A 138 7.32 11.50 24.94
N LEU A 139 6.72 10.63 24.13
CA LEU A 139 5.89 11.02 23.00
C LEU A 139 4.43 10.56 23.18
N ARG A 140 3.51 11.38 22.68
CA ARG A 140 2.09 11.01 22.64
C ARG A 140 1.92 9.81 21.69
N THR A 141 1.01 8.91 22.01
CA THR A 141 0.67 7.72 21.20
C THR A 141 0.40 8.07 19.73
N SER A 142 -0.29 9.19 19.46
CA SER A 142 -0.55 9.64 18.09
C SER A 142 0.71 10.06 17.34
N ALA A 143 1.71 10.61 18.03
CA ALA A 143 2.99 10.96 17.41
C ALA A 143 3.82 9.70 17.13
N LEU A 144 3.88 8.77 18.07
CA LEU A 144 4.55 7.47 17.86
C LEU A 144 3.95 6.71 16.68
N ALA A 145 2.63 6.58 16.63
CA ALA A 145 1.93 5.90 15.54
C ALA A 145 2.21 6.57 14.19
N TRP A 146 2.16 7.90 14.14
CA TRP A 146 2.44 8.66 12.93
C TRP A 146 3.87 8.49 12.46
N LEU A 147 4.84 8.59 13.37
CA LEU A 147 6.27 8.43 13.06
C LEU A 147 6.58 7.02 12.58
N PHE A 148 6.11 6.00 13.29
CA PHE A 148 6.30 4.60 12.89
C PHE A 148 5.74 4.34 11.49
N PHE A 149 4.48 4.70 11.27
CA PHE A 149 3.80 4.47 10.00
C PHE A 149 4.52 5.18 8.85
N ASN A 150 4.81 6.48 8.98
CA ASN A 150 5.44 7.23 7.90
C ASN A 150 6.89 6.81 7.66
N MET A 151 7.65 6.47 8.70
CA MET A 151 9.01 5.94 8.56
C MET A 151 9.01 4.64 7.76
N ALA A 152 8.14 3.69 8.13
CA ALA A 152 8.06 2.39 7.45
C ALA A 152 7.62 2.55 5.99
N VAL A 153 6.54 3.30 5.73
CA VAL A 153 6.02 3.51 4.37
C VAL A 153 7.02 4.27 3.51
N ALA A 154 7.54 5.42 3.99
CA ALA A 154 8.46 6.23 3.20
C ALA A 154 9.77 5.50 2.86
N THR A 155 10.32 4.73 3.82
CA THR A 155 11.54 3.96 3.60
C THR A 155 11.31 2.86 2.56
N THR A 156 10.20 2.12 2.67
CA THR A 156 9.86 1.03 1.73
C THR A 156 9.56 1.58 0.33
N MET A 157 8.86 2.70 0.23
CA MET A 157 8.63 3.38 -1.05
C MET A 157 9.93 3.85 -1.68
N ARG A 158 10.81 4.47 -0.90
CA ARG A 158 12.12 4.92 -1.38
C ARG A 158 13.02 3.77 -1.82
N TYR A 159 12.94 2.64 -1.14
CA TYR A 159 13.66 1.43 -1.51
C TYR A 159 13.32 0.99 -2.94
N ILE A 160 12.05 0.85 -3.28
CA ILE A 160 11.65 0.42 -4.62
C ILE A 160 11.97 1.46 -5.71
N GLU A 161 12.06 2.75 -5.38
CA GLU A 161 12.47 3.81 -6.31
C GLU A 161 13.98 3.80 -6.58
N SER A 162 14.78 3.34 -5.61
CA SER A 162 16.25 3.41 -5.66
C SER A 162 16.91 2.16 -6.26
N ASP A 163 16.18 1.30 -6.93
CA ASP A 163 16.67 0.05 -7.54
C ASP A 163 17.45 -0.85 -6.56
N ASP A 164 16.81 -1.14 -5.41
CA ASP A 164 17.28 -2.07 -4.41
C ASP A 164 18.69 -1.74 -3.87
N PRO A 165 18.86 -0.60 -3.19
CA PRO A 165 20.18 -0.10 -2.76
C PRO A 165 20.86 -0.96 -1.70
N ILE A 166 20.09 -1.79 -1.00
CA ILE A 166 20.48 -2.80 -0.01
C ILE A 166 19.69 -4.08 -0.27
N SER A 167 20.07 -5.19 0.34
CA SER A 167 19.27 -6.42 0.24
C SER A 167 17.90 -6.26 0.93
N LEU A 168 16.93 -7.07 0.53
CA LEU A 168 15.60 -7.07 1.14
C LEU A 168 15.65 -7.48 2.62
N ASP A 169 16.55 -8.39 2.97
CA ASP A 169 16.78 -8.81 4.37
C ASP A 169 17.36 -7.68 5.22
N GLU A 170 18.27 -6.89 4.66
CA GLU A 170 18.80 -5.69 5.34
C GLU A 170 17.73 -4.62 5.51
N LEU A 171 16.85 -4.42 4.52
CA LEU A 171 15.71 -3.52 4.65
C LEU A 171 14.78 -3.95 5.80
N ARG A 172 14.42 -5.25 5.85
CA ARG A 172 13.58 -5.80 6.93
C ARG A 172 14.22 -5.61 8.29
N ALA A 173 15.45 -6.08 8.44
CA ALA A 173 16.19 -5.99 9.69
C ALA A 173 16.38 -4.53 10.14
N GLY A 174 16.74 -3.65 9.21
CA GLY A 174 16.93 -2.22 9.47
C GLY A 174 15.65 -1.52 9.92
N LEU A 175 14.52 -1.78 9.26
CA LEU A 175 13.23 -1.21 9.65
C LEU A 175 12.76 -1.74 11.01
N LYS A 176 12.88 -3.04 11.28
CA LYS A 176 12.55 -3.63 12.58
C LYS A 176 13.40 -3.01 13.69
N PHE A 177 14.72 -2.92 13.48
CA PHE A 177 15.63 -2.30 14.44
C PHE A 177 15.30 -0.81 14.71
N ALA A 178 15.12 -0.02 13.66
CA ALA A 178 14.79 1.40 13.79
C ALA A 178 13.43 1.60 14.48
N SER A 179 12.44 0.75 14.18
CA SER A 179 11.12 0.78 14.80
C SER A 179 11.17 0.41 16.28
N ALA A 180 11.94 -0.62 16.65
CA ALA A 180 12.15 -0.97 18.06
C ALA A 180 12.78 0.20 18.82
N GLY A 181 13.82 0.85 18.27
CA GLY A 181 14.45 2.02 18.87
C GLY A 181 13.52 3.23 19.01
N LEU A 182 12.57 3.41 18.08
CA LEU A 182 11.57 4.47 18.15
C LEU A 182 10.49 4.18 19.20
N LEU A 183 10.01 2.95 19.26
CA LEU A 183 8.78 2.59 19.97
C LEU A 183 9.04 2.12 21.39
N VAL A 184 10.07 1.32 21.61
CA VAL A 184 10.36 0.71 22.91
C VAL A 184 11.28 1.61 23.71
N GLY A 185 10.84 2.06 24.88
CA GLY A 185 11.70 2.77 25.83
C GLY A 185 12.84 1.86 26.30
N GLY A 186 14.07 2.37 26.33
CA GLY A 186 15.15 1.67 27.02
C GLY A 186 14.72 1.43 28.46
N ARG A 187 14.63 0.19 28.88
CA ARG A 187 14.53 -0.15 30.31
C ARG A 187 15.95 0.02 30.84
N ASP A 188 16.21 1.15 31.51
CA ASP A 188 17.39 1.32 32.36
C ASP A 188 17.29 0.36 33.58
#